data_57266799546c0deb52d49220dddd101b
#
_entry.id   57266799546c0deb52d49220dddd101b
#
_cell.length_a   1.000
_cell.length_b   1.000
_cell.length_c   1.000
_cell.angle_alpha   90.00
_cell.angle_beta   90.00
_cell.angle_gamma   90.00
#
_symmetry.space_group_name_H-M   'P 1'
#
loop_
_entity.id
_entity.type
_entity.pdbx_description
1 polymer ?
#
loop_
_entity_poly.entity_id
_entity_poly.type
_entity_poly.pdbx_seq_one_letter_code
_entity_poly.pdbx_strand_id
1 'polypeptide(L)'
;MAENENQEIVNVITIKWGDKYGADYVNRLYRGVAKNLQRPARLVCFTERPEGIDAYIETKPLPQFDAPESHLWCNWRKISLFRDDLPLEGLCLFLDLDLLITGPLDPLFDFGDPDRVPIIHNWMAAHKTIFRDRPEIGNSSVFRFRANQFGFIYEQYLREMTWAMANFHPPQTYLTHCIRPYMCYWPEQWVVSFKRHLQRPFPLNWLAPAKTPPDHASIVAFHGRPNPDEALSGYSRNKPHHKVLPTKWIAQYW
;
A
#
# COMPACT_ATOMS: atom_id res chain seq x y z
N MET A 1 -16.78 31.05 16.28
CA MET A 1 -16.27 29.88 17.04
C MET A 1 -16.70 28.68 16.22
N ALA A 2 -15.80 28.12 15.42
CA ALA A 2 -16.11 26.94 14.62
C ALA A 2 -16.26 25.74 15.57
N GLU A 3 -17.38 25.07 15.45
CA GLU A 3 -17.65 23.81 16.12
C GLU A 3 -16.51 22.84 15.79
N ASN A 4 -15.77 22.42 16.82
CA ASN A 4 -14.94 21.25 16.74
C ASN A 4 -15.90 20.05 16.61
N GLU A 5 -16.36 19.78 15.40
CA GLU A 5 -16.95 18.49 15.08
C GLU A 5 -15.95 17.44 15.55
N ASN A 6 -16.41 16.54 16.38
CA ASN A 6 -15.66 15.45 16.97
C ASN A 6 -15.17 14.54 15.83
N GLN A 7 -14.07 14.91 15.17
CA GLN A 7 -13.54 14.16 14.04
C GLN A 7 -13.22 12.75 14.52
N GLU A 8 -13.84 11.77 13.89
CA GLU A 8 -13.60 10.35 14.15
C GLU A 8 -12.10 10.06 14.04
N ILE A 9 -11.52 9.44 15.07
CA ILE A 9 -10.12 9.02 15.04
C ILE A 9 -9.99 7.90 14.00
N VAL A 10 -9.18 8.13 12.99
CA VAL A 10 -8.92 7.15 11.93
C VAL A 10 -7.68 6.30 12.25
N ASN A 11 -7.53 5.18 11.56
CA ASN A 11 -6.34 4.36 11.69
C ASN A 11 -5.54 4.39 10.39
N VAL A 12 -4.25 4.66 10.48
CA VAL A 12 -3.30 4.37 9.41
C VAL A 12 -2.55 3.11 9.81
N ILE A 13 -2.70 2.06 9.02
CA ILE A 13 -2.19 0.74 9.37
C ILE A 13 -1.18 0.23 8.35
N THR A 14 -0.19 -0.48 8.83
CA THR A 14 0.74 -1.26 8.01
C THR A 14 0.98 -2.62 8.63
N ILE A 15 1.54 -3.52 7.85
CA ILE A 15 1.94 -4.85 8.32
C ILE A 15 3.40 -5.10 7.94
N LYS A 16 4.22 -5.45 8.92
CA LYS A 16 5.64 -5.77 8.75
C LYS A 16 5.89 -7.21 9.22
N TRP A 17 6.36 -8.04 8.32
CA TRP A 17 6.75 -9.42 8.64
C TRP A 17 8.09 -9.78 8.01
N GLY A 18 8.79 -10.72 8.64
CA GLY A 18 10.08 -11.24 8.17
C GLY A 18 11.16 -10.16 8.06
N ASP A 19 12.17 -10.43 7.25
CA ASP A 19 13.40 -9.63 7.18
C ASP A 19 13.50 -8.71 5.95
N LYS A 20 12.47 -8.69 5.09
CA LYS A 20 12.54 -7.92 3.84
C LYS A 20 12.63 -6.42 4.07
N TYR A 21 11.91 -5.92 5.08
CA TYR A 21 11.90 -4.51 5.46
C TYR A 21 12.24 -4.36 6.94
N GLY A 22 13.18 -3.47 7.27
CA GLY A 22 13.55 -3.13 8.63
C GLY A 22 12.56 -2.18 9.31
N ALA A 23 12.78 -1.90 10.59
CA ALA A 23 12.01 -0.90 11.33
C ALA A 23 12.13 0.51 10.72
N ASP A 24 13.24 0.81 10.06
CA ASP A 24 13.48 2.06 9.35
C ASP A 24 12.44 2.34 8.25
N TYR A 25 11.95 1.31 7.55
CA TYR A 25 10.87 1.44 6.56
C TYR A 25 9.56 1.87 7.23
N VAL A 26 9.22 1.27 8.38
CA VAL A 26 8.04 1.64 9.17
C VAL A 26 8.15 3.09 9.63
N ASN A 27 9.31 3.46 10.23
CA ASN A 27 9.54 4.78 10.77
C ASN A 27 9.48 5.87 9.69
N ARG A 28 10.05 5.62 8.51
CA ARG A 28 10.01 6.55 7.37
C ARG A 28 8.60 6.72 6.82
N LEU A 29 7.86 5.62 6.64
CA LEU A 29 6.47 5.66 6.20
C LEU A 29 5.64 6.55 7.14
N TYR A 30 5.72 6.29 8.45
CA TYR A 30 4.89 7.02 9.42
C TYR A 30 5.35 8.45 9.66
N ARG A 31 6.62 8.79 9.49
CA ARG A 31 7.05 10.20 9.41
C ARG A 31 6.42 10.92 8.21
N GLY A 32 6.33 10.26 7.07
CA GLY A 32 5.62 10.79 5.91
C GLY A 32 4.13 10.99 6.19
N VAL A 33 3.48 10.01 6.84
CA VAL A 33 2.08 10.11 7.26
C VAL A 33 1.87 11.28 8.22
N ALA A 34 2.68 11.39 9.28
CA ALA A 34 2.56 12.45 10.28
C ALA A 34 2.72 13.87 9.70
N LYS A 35 3.47 14.03 8.61
CA LYS A 35 3.63 15.32 7.91
C LYS A 35 2.44 15.67 7.02
N ASN A 36 1.69 14.68 6.56
CA ASN A 36 0.72 14.83 5.48
C ASN A 36 -0.72 14.45 5.87
N LEU A 37 -0.97 14.12 7.14
CA LEU A 37 -2.30 13.83 7.67
C LEU A 37 -2.65 14.86 8.76
N GLN A 38 -3.77 15.58 8.59
CA GLN A 38 -4.18 16.66 9.49
C GLN A 38 -5.15 16.18 10.59
N ARG A 39 -5.94 15.13 10.30
CA ARG A 39 -6.93 14.60 11.26
C ARG A 39 -6.30 13.74 12.34
N PRO A 40 -6.96 13.59 13.50
CA PRO A 40 -6.53 12.66 14.55
C PRO A 40 -6.45 11.23 14.02
N ALA A 41 -5.30 10.58 14.23
CA ALA A 41 -5.10 9.23 13.72
C ALA A 41 -4.28 8.37 14.69
N ARG A 42 -4.62 7.07 14.74
CA ARG A 42 -3.75 6.04 15.30
C ARG A 42 -2.82 5.53 14.20
N LEU A 43 -1.53 5.46 14.51
CA LEU A 43 -0.51 4.93 13.60
C LEU A 43 -0.16 3.51 14.09
N VAL A 44 -0.65 2.48 13.40
CA VAL A 44 -0.58 1.09 13.88
C VAL A 44 0.25 0.22 12.95
N CYS A 45 1.30 -0.40 13.48
CA CYS A 45 2.11 -1.40 12.78
C CYS A 45 1.89 -2.79 13.38
N PHE A 46 1.31 -3.70 12.60
CA PHE A 46 1.24 -5.11 12.96
C PHE A 46 2.58 -5.79 12.63
N THR A 47 3.24 -6.35 13.65
CA THR A 47 4.56 -6.96 13.46
C THR A 47 4.89 -7.98 14.55
N GLU A 48 5.71 -8.97 14.21
CA GLU A 48 6.33 -9.89 15.16
C GLU A 48 7.67 -9.34 15.72
N ARG A 49 8.17 -8.22 15.16
CA ARG A 49 9.47 -7.62 15.54
C ARG A 49 9.32 -6.11 15.68
N PRO A 50 8.93 -5.64 16.88
CA PRO A 50 8.72 -4.22 17.13
C PRO A 50 10.02 -3.43 17.39
N GLU A 51 11.16 -4.11 17.55
CA GLU A 51 12.44 -3.50 17.90
C GLU A 51 12.85 -2.45 16.85
N GLY A 52 13.21 -1.26 17.32
CA GLY A 52 13.64 -0.14 16.48
C GLY A 52 12.52 0.64 15.82
N ILE A 53 11.25 0.30 16.05
CA ILE A 53 10.10 1.11 15.64
C ILE A 53 9.95 2.30 16.60
N ASP A 54 9.74 3.49 16.05
CA ASP A 54 9.61 4.74 16.82
C ASP A 54 8.41 4.65 17.80
N ALA A 55 8.57 5.14 19.03
CA ALA A 55 7.64 4.95 20.15
C ALA A 55 6.23 5.56 19.93
N TYR A 56 6.07 6.51 19.00
CA TYR A 56 4.78 7.09 18.67
C TYR A 56 3.94 6.21 17.73
N ILE A 57 4.52 5.13 17.21
CA ILE A 57 3.85 4.14 16.38
C ILE A 57 3.38 3.00 17.27
N GLU A 58 2.08 2.77 17.30
CA GLU A 58 1.50 1.68 18.05
C GLU A 58 1.83 0.34 17.40
N THR A 59 2.62 -0.49 18.06
CA THR A 59 2.93 -1.84 17.56
C THR A 59 1.92 -2.86 18.12
N LYS A 60 1.43 -3.73 17.25
CA LYS A 60 0.55 -4.84 17.60
C LYS A 60 1.12 -6.16 17.06
N PRO A 61 0.85 -7.29 17.72
CA PRO A 61 1.19 -8.59 17.17
C PRO A 61 0.60 -8.76 15.77
N LEU A 62 1.30 -9.52 14.92
CA LEU A 62 0.73 -9.90 13.62
C LEU A 62 -0.62 -10.57 13.81
N PRO A 63 -1.66 -10.20 13.03
CA PRO A 63 -2.91 -10.94 13.03
C PRO A 63 -2.66 -12.42 12.73
N GLN A 64 -3.39 -13.28 13.41
CA GLN A 64 -3.34 -14.70 13.09
C GLN A 64 -3.69 -14.90 11.61
N PHE A 65 -2.89 -15.68 10.93
CA PHE A 65 -3.07 -15.99 9.52
C PHE A 65 -2.88 -17.49 9.30
N ASP A 66 -3.95 -18.16 8.99
CA ASP A 66 -3.96 -19.58 8.70
C ASP A 66 -3.62 -19.79 7.23
N ALA A 67 -2.51 -20.47 6.99
CA ALA A 67 -2.01 -20.76 5.65
C ALA A 67 -1.03 -21.96 5.72
N PRO A 68 -0.80 -22.68 4.61
CA PRO A 68 0.31 -23.60 4.52
C PRO A 68 1.64 -22.92 4.88
N GLU A 69 2.56 -23.64 5.50
CA GLU A 69 3.84 -23.11 5.99
C GLU A 69 4.60 -22.30 4.92
N SER A 70 4.60 -22.78 3.68
CA SER A 70 5.20 -22.11 2.51
C SER A 70 4.59 -20.74 2.19
N HIS A 71 3.41 -20.40 2.73
CA HIS A 71 2.66 -19.18 2.47
C HIS A 71 2.48 -18.29 3.71
N LEU A 72 2.98 -18.70 4.87
CA LEU A 72 2.86 -17.89 6.10
C LEU A 72 3.53 -16.51 5.98
N TRP A 73 4.59 -16.39 5.20
CA TRP A 73 5.43 -15.20 5.06
C TRP A 73 5.33 -14.58 3.66
N CYS A 74 4.13 -14.38 3.19
CA CYS A 74 3.87 -13.82 1.87
C CYS A 74 2.70 -12.81 1.88
N ASN A 75 2.43 -12.20 0.73
CA ASN A 75 1.41 -11.16 0.58
C ASN A 75 -0.03 -11.63 0.84
N TRP A 76 -0.31 -12.93 0.94
CA TRP A 76 -1.59 -13.47 1.39
C TRP A 76 -1.94 -13.04 2.81
N ARG A 77 -0.94 -12.78 3.65
CA ARG A 77 -1.12 -12.30 5.02
C ARG A 77 -1.98 -11.02 5.11
N LYS A 78 -2.03 -10.19 4.07
CA LYS A 78 -2.91 -9.00 4.05
C LYS A 78 -4.39 -9.33 4.24
N ILE A 79 -4.82 -10.56 3.90
CA ILE A 79 -6.21 -11.00 4.13
C ILE A 79 -6.55 -11.02 5.62
N SER A 80 -5.57 -11.29 6.51
CA SER A 80 -5.81 -11.28 7.95
C SER A 80 -6.12 -9.89 8.53
N LEU A 81 -5.92 -8.81 7.77
CA LEU A 81 -6.32 -7.45 8.16
C LEU A 81 -7.85 -7.24 8.15
N PHE A 82 -8.59 -8.18 7.58
CA PHE A 82 -10.05 -8.14 7.56
C PHE A 82 -10.71 -8.96 8.68
N ARG A 83 -9.94 -9.48 9.64
CA ARG A 83 -10.48 -10.16 10.81
C ARG A 83 -11.25 -9.18 11.70
N ASP A 84 -12.36 -9.62 12.27
CA ASP A 84 -13.20 -8.80 13.17
C ASP A 84 -12.66 -8.72 14.60
N ASP A 85 -11.63 -9.51 14.95
CA ASP A 85 -11.00 -9.49 16.27
C ASP A 85 -9.77 -8.57 16.37
N LEU A 86 -9.52 -7.75 15.36
CA LEU A 86 -8.44 -6.77 15.41
C LEU A 86 -8.81 -5.59 16.33
N PRO A 87 -7.83 -5.03 17.07
CA PRO A 87 -8.05 -3.89 17.96
C PRO A 87 -8.14 -2.56 17.18
N LEU A 88 -9.01 -2.54 16.17
CA LEU A 88 -9.25 -1.42 15.27
C LEU A 88 -10.73 -1.05 15.25
N GLU A 89 -11.02 0.25 15.21
CA GLU A 89 -12.37 0.81 15.09
C GLU A 89 -12.38 1.92 14.04
N GLY A 90 -13.51 2.12 13.36
CA GLY A 90 -13.66 3.18 12.37
C GLY A 90 -12.91 2.94 11.07
N LEU A 91 -12.55 4.03 10.38
CA LEU A 91 -11.87 3.95 9.09
C LEU A 91 -10.39 3.58 9.22
N CYS A 92 -9.95 2.66 8.40
CA CYS A 92 -8.57 2.18 8.31
C CYS A 92 -8.02 2.45 6.91
N LEU A 93 -6.91 3.16 6.81
CA LEU A 93 -6.12 3.29 5.59
C LEU A 93 -4.90 2.35 5.69
N PHE A 94 -4.87 1.33 4.86
CA PHE A 94 -3.72 0.44 4.75
C PHE A 94 -2.68 1.00 3.79
N LEU A 95 -1.42 0.95 4.23
CA LEU A 95 -0.25 1.38 3.46
C LEU A 95 0.83 0.28 3.46
N ASP A 96 1.33 -0.10 2.28
CA ASP A 96 2.54 -0.92 2.16
C ASP A 96 3.77 -0.15 2.64
N LEU A 97 4.83 -0.87 3.02
CA LEU A 97 6.07 -0.27 3.55
C LEU A 97 6.94 0.39 2.47
N ASP A 98 6.77 0.02 1.21
CA ASP A 98 7.53 0.54 0.08
C ASP A 98 6.81 1.70 -0.64
N LEU A 99 6.24 2.61 0.16
CA LEU A 99 5.58 3.82 -0.32
C LEU A 99 6.34 5.07 0.09
N LEU A 100 6.21 6.15 -0.70
CA LEU A 100 6.56 7.51 -0.30
C LEU A 100 5.29 8.32 -0.17
N ILE A 101 5.13 9.01 0.95
CA ILE A 101 4.04 9.96 1.15
C ILE A 101 4.52 11.33 0.63
N THR A 102 3.92 11.80 -0.44
CA THR A 102 4.37 12.99 -1.18
C THR A 102 3.39 14.16 -1.10
N GLY A 103 2.20 13.94 -0.55
CA GLY A 103 1.16 14.96 -0.40
C GLY A 103 0.07 14.57 0.58
N PRO A 104 -1.01 15.38 0.71
CA PRO A 104 -2.07 15.22 1.70
C PRO A 104 -2.74 13.85 1.67
N LEU A 105 -2.99 13.27 2.86
CA LEU A 105 -3.68 11.99 3.02
C LEU A 105 -5.16 12.13 3.42
N ASP A 106 -5.57 13.29 3.93
CA ASP A 106 -6.97 13.52 4.33
C ASP A 106 -7.98 13.21 3.22
N PRO A 107 -7.72 13.59 1.94
CA PRO A 107 -8.63 13.25 0.85
C PRO A 107 -8.90 11.76 0.67
N LEU A 108 -7.95 10.87 1.06
CA LEU A 108 -8.18 9.43 0.98
C LEU A 108 -9.22 8.94 2.01
N PHE A 109 -9.35 9.62 3.13
CA PHE A 109 -10.38 9.31 4.12
C PHE A 109 -11.75 9.89 3.71
N ASP A 110 -11.76 11.03 3.03
CA ASP A 110 -12.99 11.74 2.62
C ASP A 110 -13.56 11.23 1.28
N PHE A 111 -12.85 10.36 0.58
CA PHE A 111 -13.23 9.91 -0.74
C PHE A 111 -14.44 8.96 -0.74
N GLY A 112 -15.52 9.41 -1.36
CA GLY A 112 -16.69 8.59 -1.62
C GLY A 112 -17.40 8.10 -0.36
N ASP A 113 -18.12 7.00 -0.49
CA ASP A 113 -18.84 6.36 0.60
C ASP A 113 -17.85 5.69 1.59
N PRO A 114 -17.95 5.94 2.91
CA PRO A 114 -17.09 5.33 3.92
C PRO A 114 -17.23 3.79 4.01
N ASP A 115 -18.35 3.24 3.58
CA ASP A 115 -18.61 1.79 3.57
C ASP A 115 -18.10 1.10 2.28
N ARG A 116 -17.50 1.85 1.37
CA ARG A 116 -16.80 1.31 0.20
C ARG A 116 -15.33 1.04 0.51
N VAL A 117 -14.72 0.21 -0.32
CA VAL A 117 -13.28 -0.11 -0.27
C VAL A 117 -12.57 0.54 -1.45
N PRO A 118 -12.17 1.81 -1.34
CA PRO A 118 -11.34 2.44 -2.35
C PRO A 118 -9.96 1.76 -2.37
N ILE A 119 -9.50 1.41 -3.57
CA ILE A 119 -8.24 0.70 -3.82
C ILE A 119 -7.58 1.28 -5.07
N ILE A 120 -6.30 1.06 -5.26
CA ILE A 120 -5.63 1.45 -6.49
C ILE A 120 -6.13 0.58 -7.65
N HIS A 121 -6.53 1.18 -8.77
CA HIS A 121 -6.69 0.42 -10.01
C HIS A 121 -5.31 -0.09 -10.45
N ASN A 122 -5.11 -1.39 -10.55
CA ASN A 122 -3.79 -1.96 -10.79
C ASN A 122 -3.20 -1.45 -12.10
N TRP A 123 -1.97 -0.95 -12.03
CA TRP A 123 -1.33 -0.33 -13.19
C TRP A 123 -0.98 -1.35 -14.28
N MET A 124 -1.24 -0.98 -15.50
CA MET A 124 -0.84 -1.74 -16.68
C MET A 124 0.28 -0.99 -17.44
N ALA A 125 1.15 -1.73 -18.12
CA ALA A 125 2.17 -1.10 -18.97
C ALA A 125 1.49 -0.45 -20.18
N ALA A 126 1.87 0.79 -20.52
CA ALA A 126 1.25 1.58 -21.58
C ALA A 126 1.13 0.84 -22.93
N HIS A 127 2.16 0.06 -23.33
CA HIS A 127 2.11 -0.71 -24.57
C HIS A 127 1.03 -1.82 -24.56
N LYS A 128 0.56 -2.24 -23.39
CA LYS A 128 -0.48 -3.28 -23.27
C LYS A 128 -1.89 -2.70 -23.37
N THR A 129 -2.07 -1.41 -23.00
CA THR A 129 -3.37 -0.74 -23.08
C THR A 129 -3.82 -0.49 -24.53
N ILE A 130 -2.88 -0.55 -25.48
CA ILE A 130 -3.19 -0.44 -26.92
C ILE A 130 -3.93 -1.69 -27.45
N PHE A 131 -3.65 -2.86 -26.85
CA PHE A 131 -4.11 -4.15 -27.39
C PHE A 131 -5.17 -4.85 -26.54
N ARG A 132 -5.44 -4.36 -25.33
CA ARG A 132 -6.42 -4.94 -24.42
C ARG A 132 -6.88 -3.95 -23.37
N ASP A 133 -8.09 -4.12 -22.90
CA ASP A 133 -8.62 -3.36 -21.79
C ASP A 133 -7.85 -3.62 -20.50
N ARG A 134 -7.82 -2.63 -19.63
CA ARG A 134 -7.22 -2.75 -18.31
C ARG A 134 -8.11 -3.62 -17.43
N PRO A 135 -7.59 -4.71 -16.86
CA PRO A 135 -8.41 -5.57 -16.00
C PRO A 135 -8.92 -4.82 -14.77
N GLU A 136 -10.15 -5.11 -14.37
CA GLU A 136 -10.79 -4.61 -13.15
C GLU A 136 -10.20 -5.30 -11.91
N ILE A 137 -8.92 -5.02 -11.63
CA ILE A 137 -8.15 -5.60 -10.54
C ILE A 137 -7.61 -4.48 -9.67
N GLY A 138 -7.82 -4.60 -8.34
CA GLY A 138 -7.23 -3.72 -7.36
C GLY A 138 -5.75 -4.03 -7.12
N ASN A 139 -4.95 -3.00 -6.82
CA ASN A 139 -3.62 -3.16 -6.27
C ASN A 139 -3.67 -2.83 -4.77
N SER A 140 -3.31 -3.80 -3.94
CA SER A 140 -3.47 -3.74 -2.49
C SER A 140 -2.34 -3.01 -1.75
N SER A 141 -1.59 -2.14 -2.43
CA SER A 141 -0.56 -1.34 -1.75
C SER A 141 -1.15 -0.18 -0.95
N VAL A 142 -2.30 0.35 -1.39
CA VAL A 142 -3.08 1.38 -0.68
C VAL A 142 -4.56 1.08 -0.85
N PHE A 143 -5.25 0.86 0.25
CA PHE A 143 -6.71 0.72 0.27
C PHE A 143 -7.28 1.19 1.61
N ARG A 144 -8.55 1.62 1.59
CA ARG A 144 -9.29 2.03 2.78
C ARG A 144 -10.45 1.07 3.01
N PHE A 145 -10.73 0.78 4.26
CA PHE A 145 -11.89 0.00 4.66
C PHE A 145 -12.33 0.42 6.07
N ARG A 146 -13.55 0.07 6.45
CA ARG A 146 -14.02 0.21 7.83
C ARG A 146 -13.73 -1.07 8.60
N ALA A 147 -13.11 -0.93 9.77
CA ALA A 147 -12.84 -2.06 10.67
C ALA A 147 -14.15 -2.80 11.02
N ASN A 148 -14.06 -4.10 11.21
CA ASN A 148 -15.17 -4.99 11.63
C ASN A 148 -16.37 -5.02 10.65
N GLN A 149 -16.20 -4.58 9.40
CA GLN A 149 -17.24 -4.61 8.38
C GLN A 149 -17.02 -5.71 7.33
N PHE A 150 -15.80 -6.17 7.18
CA PHE A 150 -15.39 -7.05 6.09
C PHE A 150 -14.83 -8.40 6.57
N GLY A 151 -15.16 -8.83 7.80
CA GLY A 151 -14.70 -10.10 8.38
C GLY A 151 -15.02 -11.33 7.53
N PHE A 152 -16.14 -11.26 6.79
CA PHE A 152 -16.52 -12.30 5.86
C PHE A 152 -15.42 -12.64 4.82
N ILE A 153 -14.51 -11.70 4.51
CA ILE A 153 -13.38 -11.95 3.58
C ILE A 153 -12.42 -12.98 4.17
N TYR A 154 -12.07 -12.83 5.47
CA TYR A 154 -11.19 -13.77 6.13
C TYR A 154 -11.88 -15.13 6.34
N GLU A 155 -13.16 -15.12 6.72
CA GLU A 155 -13.95 -16.35 6.86
C GLU A 155 -14.11 -17.09 5.53
N GLN A 156 -14.37 -16.37 4.43
CA GLN A 156 -14.43 -16.97 3.10
C GLN A 156 -13.08 -17.57 2.71
N TYR A 157 -11.99 -16.84 2.95
CA TYR A 157 -10.64 -17.35 2.71
C TYR A 157 -10.39 -18.66 3.47
N LEU A 158 -10.79 -18.76 4.75
CA LEU A 158 -10.61 -19.99 5.53
C LEU A 158 -11.38 -21.18 4.92
N ARG A 159 -12.59 -20.96 4.41
CA ARG A 159 -13.41 -22.01 3.79
C ARG A 159 -12.85 -22.50 2.46
N GLU A 160 -12.22 -21.62 1.69
CA GLU A 160 -11.78 -21.93 0.31
C GLU A 160 -10.28 -21.73 0.09
N MET A 161 -9.46 -21.74 1.15
CA MET A 161 -8.03 -21.41 1.13
C MET A 161 -7.27 -22.12 0.00
N THR A 162 -7.43 -23.45 -0.11
CA THR A 162 -6.72 -24.23 -1.13
C THR A 162 -7.11 -23.81 -2.54
N TRP A 163 -8.39 -23.58 -2.78
CA TRP A 163 -8.88 -23.10 -4.07
C TRP A 163 -8.43 -21.68 -4.36
N ALA A 164 -8.52 -20.79 -3.37
CA ALA A 164 -8.09 -19.40 -3.50
C ALA A 164 -6.60 -19.31 -3.87
N MET A 165 -5.76 -20.04 -3.15
CA MET A 165 -4.31 -20.04 -3.43
C MET A 165 -3.95 -20.67 -4.78
N ALA A 166 -4.71 -21.63 -5.26
CA ALA A 166 -4.49 -22.26 -6.56
C ALA A 166 -4.93 -21.37 -7.74
N ASN A 167 -5.95 -20.52 -7.57
CA ASN A 167 -6.58 -19.80 -8.66
C ASN A 167 -6.24 -18.30 -8.73
N PHE A 168 -5.72 -17.71 -7.66
CA PHE A 168 -5.45 -16.28 -7.59
C PHE A 168 -3.95 -15.97 -7.43
N HIS A 169 -3.35 -15.51 -8.50
CA HIS A 169 -1.96 -15.04 -8.52
C HIS A 169 -1.87 -13.71 -9.26
N PRO A 170 -1.43 -12.63 -8.60
CA PRO A 170 -0.99 -12.48 -7.20
C PRO A 170 -2.18 -12.41 -6.21
N PRO A 171 -1.92 -12.52 -4.88
CA PRO A 171 -2.96 -12.54 -3.83
C PRO A 171 -3.94 -11.35 -3.86
N GLN A 172 -3.52 -10.18 -4.33
CA GLN A 172 -4.40 -9.01 -4.50
C GLN A 172 -5.59 -9.27 -5.44
N THR A 173 -5.50 -10.26 -6.34
CA THR A 173 -6.61 -10.63 -7.22
C THR A 173 -7.73 -11.35 -6.45
N TYR A 174 -7.36 -12.12 -5.41
CA TYR A 174 -8.34 -12.71 -4.49
C TYR A 174 -9.03 -11.63 -3.65
N LEU A 175 -8.27 -10.69 -3.08
CA LEU A 175 -8.87 -9.56 -2.36
C LEU A 175 -9.86 -8.80 -3.27
N THR A 176 -9.46 -8.49 -4.51
CA THR A 176 -10.34 -7.85 -5.50
C THR A 176 -11.61 -8.67 -5.74
N HIS A 177 -11.50 -10.00 -5.84
CA HIS A 177 -12.64 -10.89 -6.01
C HIS A 177 -13.63 -10.75 -4.85
N CYS A 178 -13.15 -10.79 -3.61
CA CYS A 178 -13.98 -10.70 -2.42
C CYS A 178 -14.65 -9.32 -2.25
N ILE A 179 -13.91 -8.23 -2.49
CA ILE A 179 -14.40 -6.86 -2.28
C ILE A 179 -15.14 -6.29 -3.50
N ARG A 180 -15.24 -7.00 -4.62
CA ARG A 180 -15.80 -6.48 -5.88
C ARG A 180 -17.11 -5.71 -5.73
N PRO A 181 -18.12 -6.15 -4.94
CA PRO A 181 -19.36 -5.40 -4.76
C PRO A 181 -19.17 -4.06 -4.02
N TYR A 182 -18.13 -3.94 -3.21
CA TYR A 182 -17.84 -2.78 -2.36
C TYR A 182 -16.72 -1.92 -2.91
N MET A 183 -15.98 -2.42 -3.91
CA MET A 183 -14.78 -1.78 -4.44
C MET A 183 -15.11 -0.51 -5.23
N CYS A 184 -14.24 0.48 -5.08
CA CYS A 184 -14.12 1.60 -6.00
C CYS A 184 -12.63 1.94 -6.17
N TYR A 185 -12.30 2.74 -7.19
CA TYR A 185 -10.92 3.10 -7.43
C TYR A 185 -10.63 4.52 -6.97
N TRP A 186 -9.44 4.70 -6.37
CA TRP A 186 -8.87 6.04 -6.15
C TRP A 186 -8.79 6.82 -7.46
N PRO A 187 -8.90 8.16 -7.45
CA PRO A 187 -8.46 8.97 -8.57
C PRO A 187 -7.00 8.61 -8.93
N GLU A 188 -6.75 8.27 -10.18
CA GLU A 188 -5.45 7.69 -10.61
C GLU A 188 -4.24 8.57 -10.29
N GLN A 189 -4.45 9.89 -10.26
CA GLN A 189 -3.40 10.86 -9.96
C GLN A 189 -2.99 10.90 -8.48
N TRP A 190 -3.79 10.38 -7.54
CA TRP A 190 -3.49 10.44 -6.10
C TRP A 190 -2.43 9.41 -5.68
N VAL A 191 -2.44 8.25 -6.33
CA VAL A 191 -1.47 7.18 -6.03
C VAL A 191 -0.78 6.78 -7.33
N VAL A 192 0.46 7.23 -7.50
CA VAL A 192 1.22 7.00 -8.73
C VAL A 192 2.25 5.88 -8.54
N SER A 193 2.51 5.13 -9.59
CA SER A 193 3.54 4.09 -9.58
C SER A 193 4.90 4.70 -9.96
N PHE A 194 5.93 4.50 -9.12
CA PHE A 194 7.29 4.88 -9.49
C PHE A 194 7.69 4.26 -10.85
N LYS A 195 7.47 2.97 -11.00
CA LYS A 195 7.88 2.20 -12.17
C LYS A 195 7.12 2.54 -13.45
N ARG A 196 5.81 2.90 -13.33
CA ARG A 196 4.94 3.12 -14.49
C ARG A 196 4.85 4.57 -14.92
N HIS A 197 4.95 5.50 -13.97
CA HIS A 197 4.72 6.91 -14.23
C HIS A 197 6.01 7.76 -14.14
N LEU A 198 6.93 7.41 -13.22
CA LEU A 198 8.09 8.24 -12.93
C LEU A 198 9.38 7.71 -13.53
N GLN A 199 9.58 6.40 -13.56
CA GLN A 199 10.76 5.79 -14.19
C GLN A 199 10.76 6.10 -15.69
N ARG A 200 11.91 6.55 -16.20
CA ARG A 200 12.04 6.83 -17.63
C ARG A 200 12.15 5.54 -18.43
N PRO A 201 11.56 5.49 -19.64
CA PRO A 201 11.73 4.35 -20.53
C PRO A 201 13.17 4.28 -21.08
N PHE A 202 13.59 3.09 -21.50
CA PHE A 202 14.84 2.90 -22.25
C PHE A 202 14.75 3.63 -23.62
N PRO A 203 15.81 4.34 -24.05
CA PRO A 203 17.13 4.50 -23.42
C PRO A 203 17.23 5.69 -22.44
N LEU A 204 16.17 6.51 -22.26
CA LEU A 204 16.20 7.74 -21.44
C LEU A 204 16.54 7.48 -19.96
N ASN A 205 16.25 6.28 -19.45
CA ASN A 205 16.60 5.85 -18.10
C ASN A 205 18.12 5.72 -17.86
N TRP A 206 18.93 5.82 -18.91
CA TRP A 206 20.40 5.86 -18.84
C TRP A 206 20.95 7.27 -18.83
N LEU A 207 20.15 8.25 -19.23
CA LEU A 207 20.57 9.63 -19.43
C LEU A 207 20.06 10.56 -18.31
N ALA A 208 18.93 10.22 -17.69
CA ALA A 208 18.33 11.06 -16.67
C ALA A 208 17.66 10.22 -15.56
N PRO A 209 17.61 10.75 -14.30
CA PRO A 209 16.92 10.10 -13.18
C PRO A 209 15.42 10.04 -13.43
N ALA A 210 14.71 9.32 -12.55
CA ALA A 210 13.25 9.28 -12.58
C ALA A 210 12.65 10.69 -12.42
N LYS A 211 11.48 10.90 -13.02
CA LYS A 211 10.73 12.15 -12.91
C LYS A 211 10.31 12.38 -11.46
N THR A 212 10.17 13.64 -11.05
CA THR A 212 9.50 14.00 -9.79
C THR A 212 8.04 13.59 -9.83
N PRO A 213 7.44 13.24 -8.67
CA PRO A 213 6.00 13.03 -8.61
C PRO A 213 5.26 14.31 -8.99
N PRO A 214 4.07 14.21 -9.60
CA PRO A 214 3.20 15.37 -9.81
C PRO A 214 2.74 15.97 -8.48
N ASP A 215 2.49 17.28 -8.43
CA ASP A 215 2.09 18.00 -7.21
C ASP A 215 0.79 17.47 -6.58
N HIS A 216 -0.08 16.89 -7.38
CA HIS A 216 -1.34 16.30 -6.93
C HIS A 216 -1.22 14.83 -6.46
N ALA A 217 -0.02 14.24 -6.54
CA ALA A 217 0.20 12.88 -6.08
C ALA A 217 0.44 12.86 -4.55
N SER A 218 -0.46 12.22 -3.82
CA SER A 218 -0.30 12.02 -2.38
C SER A 218 0.67 10.88 -2.05
N ILE A 219 0.74 9.87 -2.91
CA ILE A 219 1.54 8.66 -2.67
C ILE A 219 2.27 8.23 -3.94
N VAL A 220 3.54 7.88 -3.80
CA VAL A 220 4.31 7.15 -4.82
C VAL A 220 4.51 5.71 -4.37
N ALA A 221 3.96 4.76 -5.11
CA ALA A 221 4.07 3.33 -4.80
C ALA A 221 5.20 2.67 -5.59
N PHE A 222 6.05 1.96 -4.86
CA PHE A 222 7.07 1.08 -5.42
C PHE A 222 6.54 -0.35 -5.41
N HIS A 223 6.56 -1.01 -6.54
CA HIS A 223 6.13 -2.40 -6.65
C HIS A 223 7.20 -3.24 -7.35
N GLY A 224 7.74 -4.17 -6.62
CA GLY A 224 8.92 -4.94 -7.02
C GLY A 224 10.20 -4.13 -6.83
N ARG A 225 11.17 -4.27 -7.73
CA ARG A 225 12.43 -3.52 -7.68
C ARG A 225 12.42 -2.37 -8.70
N PRO A 226 13.09 -1.24 -8.38
CA PRO A 226 13.79 -0.92 -7.13
C PRO A 226 12.83 -0.62 -5.98
N ASN A 227 13.33 -0.74 -4.73
CA ASN A 227 12.73 -0.14 -3.55
C ASN A 227 13.11 1.36 -3.46
N PRO A 228 12.51 2.17 -2.55
CA PRO A 228 12.85 3.59 -2.42
C PRO A 228 14.33 3.88 -2.19
N ASP A 229 14.97 3.17 -1.26
CA ASP A 229 16.41 3.30 -0.94
C ASP A 229 17.32 2.95 -2.12
N GLU A 230 16.95 1.92 -2.89
CA GLU A 230 17.66 1.52 -4.10
C GLU A 230 17.51 2.57 -5.21
N ALA A 231 16.31 3.12 -5.38
CA ALA A 231 16.08 4.16 -6.38
C ALA A 231 16.78 5.48 -6.01
N LEU A 232 16.87 5.80 -4.70
CA LEU A 232 17.63 6.94 -4.20
C LEU A 232 19.11 6.84 -4.57
N SER A 233 19.70 5.67 -4.34
CA SER A 233 21.14 5.41 -4.57
C SER A 233 21.47 5.06 -6.01
N GLY A 234 20.46 4.72 -6.81
CA GLY A 234 20.61 4.17 -8.14
C GLY A 234 20.53 2.65 -8.16
N TYR A 235 19.83 2.11 -9.15
CA TYR A 235 19.54 0.68 -9.27
C TYR A 235 19.86 0.17 -10.67
N SER A 236 20.45 -1.02 -10.76
CA SER A 236 20.70 -1.70 -12.03
C SER A 236 20.50 -3.21 -11.89
N ARG A 237 19.92 -3.81 -12.90
CA ARG A 237 19.78 -5.26 -13.07
C ARG A 237 20.18 -5.64 -14.50
N ASN A 238 20.17 -6.95 -14.78
CA ASN A 238 20.63 -7.55 -16.05
C ASN A 238 19.90 -7.06 -17.32
N LYS A 239 18.80 -6.30 -17.20
CA LYS A 239 18.07 -5.76 -18.36
C LYS A 239 18.23 -4.24 -18.44
N PRO A 240 18.57 -3.69 -19.62
CA PRO A 240 18.83 -2.25 -19.79
C PRO A 240 17.70 -1.35 -19.30
N HIS A 241 16.44 -1.75 -19.49
CA HIS A 241 15.27 -1.00 -19.06
C HIS A 241 15.01 -1.02 -17.53
N HIS A 242 15.75 -1.83 -16.76
CA HIS A 242 15.68 -1.86 -15.30
C HIS A 242 16.59 -0.84 -14.63
N LYS A 243 17.49 -0.19 -15.37
CA LYS A 243 18.38 0.81 -14.80
C LYS A 243 17.59 2.03 -14.32
N VAL A 244 17.92 2.49 -13.11
CA VAL A 244 17.45 3.74 -12.53
C VAL A 244 18.67 4.49 -12.05
N LEU A 245 18.87 5.71 -12.52
CA LEU A 245 19.93 6.58 -12.05
C LEU A 245 19.57 7.10 -10.64
N PRO A 246 20.57 7.50 -9.81
CA PRO A 246 20.33 8.05 -8.49
C PRO A 246 19.26 9.14 -8.52
N THR A 247 18.16 8.90 -7.83
CA THR A 247 16.94 9.72 -7.87
C THR A 247 16.82 10.53 -6.59
N LYS A 248 17.57 11.62 -6.50
CA LYS A 248 17.80 12.40 -5.28
C LYS A 248 16.54 13.00 -4.63
N TRP A 249 15.48 13.29 -5.41
CA TRP A 249 14.24 13.84 -4.86
C TRP A 249 13.57 12.90 -3.85
N ILE A 250 13.84 11.59 -3.93
CA ILE A 250 13.32 10.59 -2.99
C ILE A 250 13.70 10.96 -1.55
N ALA A 251 14.90 11.50 -1.31
CA ALA A 251 15.38 11.88 0.03
C ALA A 251 14.51 12.93 0.73
N GLN A 252 13.63 13.63 0.01
CA GLN A 252 12.70 14.61 0.61
C GLN A 252 11.53 13.92 1.32
N TYR A 253 11.23 12.69 0.94
CA TYR A 253 10.05 11.93 1.37
C TYR A 253 10.42 10.60 2.06
N TRP A 254 11.72 10.25 2.03
CA TRP A 254 12.22 8.95 2.52
C TRP A 254 13.12 9.04 3.74
#